data_d68561b7389db91ae191acf2f638b6e9
#
_entry.id   d68561b7389db91ae191acf2f638b6e9
#
_cell.length_a   1.000
_cell.length_b   1.000
_cell.length_c   1.000
_cell.angle_alpha   90.00
_cell.angle_beta   90.00
_cell.angle_gamma   90.00
#
_symmetry.space_group_name_H-M   'P 1'
#
loop_
_entity.id
_entity.type
_entity.pdbx_description
1 polymer ?
#
loop_
_entity_poly.entity_id
_entity_poly.type
_entity_poly.pdbx_seq_one_letter_code
_entity_poly.pdbx_strand_id
1 'polypeptide(L)'
;TWWTSPSLWLRKSFFVGKQVGNLALRVAHDGDTKIYLNGTLIYEKQGRDYCMVNLDEKQRELLKKGENLLAVETNKGRAQFFDVSLFDMRSETADDILMTPGQPNILRGPNGFEWWLIYMANKNNECRGQYINRVHFFNKTLFVEGITGPCTDGYHPEPSLPTFSMKGETPSFGVLQQVKPSTTYMFETAVKTDGDAGIIAWWKDVDNNAYIGFDTKNHNWYLRTIINGKEKEEYFTLPKDFRWGVYHHLRIERNQDCLKVWLDEIPSPQKHLFTKIIPVTEPGVPGVFDRTKKALFEGVTYTIGFDDDRIQLKEHSEILKGDFLD
;
A
#
# COMPACT_ATOMS: atom_id res chain seq x y z
N THR A 1 9.57 12.86 -28.39
CA THR A 1 9.83 13.66 -29.63
C THR A 1 9.85 12.71 -30.81
N TRP A 2 9.07 13.01 -31.84
CA TRP A 2 9.06 12.26 -33.09
C TRP A 2 10.21 12.75 -33.97
N TRP A 3 10.98 11.82 -34.56
CA TRP A 3 11.98 12.15 -35.58
C TRP A 3 11.57 11.59 -36.93
N THR A 4 11.93 12.27 -38.00
CA THR A 4 11.52 11.90 -39.36
C THR A 4 12.66 11.28 -40.17
N SER A 5 13.92 11.44 -39.73
CA SER A 5 15.11 10.90 -40.39
C SER A 5 15.17 9.35 -40.26
N PRO A 6 15.83 8.64 -41.14
CA PRO A 6 16.04 7.19 -41.03
C PRO A 6 16.80 6.77 -39.77
N SER A 7 17.65 7.62 -39.25
CA SER A 7 18.45 7.41 -38.05
C SER A 7 18.42 8.62 -37.13
N LEU A 8 18.66 8.38 -35.84
CA LEU A 8 18.75 9.38 -34.78
C LEU A 8 20.11 9.21 -34.08
N TRP A 9 20.80 10.32 -33.92
CA TRP A 9 22.05 10.41 -33.18
C TRP A 9 21.83 11.29 -31.95
N LEU A 10 22.11 10.74 -30.76
CA LEU A 10 21.98 11.44 -29.48
C LEU A 10 23.31 11.47 -28.76
N ARG A 11 23.59 12.56 -28.04
CA ARG A 11 24.76 12.69 -27.17
C ARG A 11 24.37 13.41 -25.90
N LYS A 12 24.84 12.89 -24.77
CA LYS A 12 24.63 13.49 -23.44
C LYS A 12 25.94 13.42 -22.65
N SER A 13 26.46 14.56 -22.26
CA SER A 13 27.51 14.64 -21.24
C SER A 13 26.94 14.54 -19.86
N PHE A 14 27.65 13.88 -18.97
CA PHE A 14 27.30 13.75 -17.55
C PHE A 14 28.54 13.70 -16.67
N PHE A 15 28.43 14.08 -15.41
CA PHE A 15 29.54 14.18 -14.49
C PHE A 15 29.48 13.07 -13.42
N VAL A 16 30.63 12.44 -13.16
CA VAL A 16 30.78 11.43 -12.10
C VAL A 16 31.71 11.97 -11.02
N GLY A 17 31.13 12.27 -9.85
CA GLY A 17 31.86 12.88 -8.72
C GLY A 17 32.38 11.89 -7.68
N LYS A 18 31.82 10.70 -7.63
CA LYS A 18 32.11 9.65 -6.61
C LYS A 18 32.52 8.34 -7.28
N GLN A 19 33.04 7.42 -6.50
CA GLN A 19 33.23 6.05 -6.94
C GLN A 19 31.86 5.40 -7.19
N VAL A 20 31.76 4.66 -8.28
CA VAL A 20 30.54 3.90 -8.65
C VAL A 20 30.78 2.41 -8.41
N GLY A 21 29.69 1.70 -8.16
CA GLY A 21 29.70 0.24 -8.02
C GLY A 21 29.49 -0.49 -9.34
N ASN A 22 28.60 -1.47 -9.35
CA ASN A 22 28.18 -2.12 -10.57
C ASN A 22 27.41 -1.13 -11.46
N LEU A 23 27.58 -1.24 -12.76
CA LEU A 23 26.84 -0.42 -13.72
C LEU A 23 25.87 -1.26 -14.53
N ALA A 24 24.66 -0.74 -14.70
CA ALA A 24 23.68 -1.32 -15.60
C ALA A 24 23.12 -0.26 -16.56
N LEU A 25 22.84 -0.68 -17.77
CA LEU A 25 22.24 0.12 -18.82
C LEU A 25 20.79 -0.35 -19.03
N ARG A 26 19.81 0.50 -18.76
CA ARG A 26 18.42 0.25 -19.16
C ARG A 26 18.21 0.83 -20.55
N VAL A 27 17.73 0.01 -21.48
CA VAL A 27 17.50 0.40 -22.86
C VAL A 27 16.10 0.02 -23.32
N ALA A 28 15.44 0.94 -24.00
CA ALA A 28 14.20 0.69 -24.71
C ALA A 28 14.29 1.30 -26.12
N HIS A 29 14.15 0.48 -27.16
CA HIS A 29 14.22 0.93 -28.54
C HIS A 29 13.37 0.09 -29.49
N ASP A 30 13.04 0.66 -30.64
CA ASP A 30 12.21 0.01 -31.66
C ASP A 30 12.97 -0.19 -33.01
N GLY A 31 14.20 0.24 -33.13
CA GLY A 31 15.08 0.06 -34.30
C GLY A 31 16.44 -0.39 -33.87
N ASP A 32 17.28 -0.76 -34.84
CA ASP A 32 18.67 -1.15 -34.58
C ASP A 32 19.40 -0.05 -33.81
N THR A 33 20.00 -0.41 -32.70
CA THR A 33 20.55 0.57 -31.75
C THR A 33 21.97 0.20 -31.32
N LYS A 34 22.83 1.22 -31.28
CA LYS A 34 24.20 1.18 -30.73
C LYS A 34 24.35 2.26 -29.67
N ILE A 35 24.98 1.91 -28.56
CA ILE A 35 25.24 2.84 -27.46
C ILE A 35 26.75 2.81 -27.15
N TYR A 36 27.28 3.99 -26.96
CA TYR A 36 28.72 4.20 -26.74
C TYR A 36 28.94 4.98 -25.44
N LEU A 37 29.87 4.53 -24.63
CA LEU A 37 30.37 5.27 -23.47
C LEU A 37 31.79 5.74 -23.75
N ASN A 38 32.00 7.05 -23.72
CA ASN A 38 33.28 7.70 -24.02
C ASN A 38 33.92 7.24 -25.36
N GLY A 39 33.06 7.00 -26.36
CA GLY A 39 33.44 6.57 -27.69
C GLY A 39 33.61 5.07 -27.90
N THR A 40 33.48 4.26 -26.85
CA THR A 40 33.54 2.79 -26.91
C THR A 40 32.15 2.19 -26.93
N LEU A 41 31.91 1.24 -27.82
CA LEU A 41 30.65 0.52 -27.93
C LEU A 41 30.40 -0.32 -26.67
N ILE A 42 29.24 -0.10 -26.00
CA ILE A 42 28.84 -0.83 -24.79
C ILE A 42 27.55 -1.64 -24.99
N TYR A 43 26.77 -1.34 -26.03
CA TYR A 43 25.55 -2.05 -26.36
C TYR A 43 25.26 -1.99 -27.86
N GLU A 44 24.88 -3.12 -28.44
CA GLU A 44 24.40 -3.22 -29.82
C GLU A 44 23.31 -4.27 -29.91
N LYS A 45 22.14 -3.90 -30.47
CA LYS A 45 21.06 -4.84 -30.76
C LYS A 45 20.23 -4.40 -31.94
N GLN A 46 19.80 -5.39 -32.74
CA GLN A 46 18.92 -5.21 -33.88
C GLN A 46 17.45 -5.31 -33.48
N GLY A 47 16.62 -4.53 -34.17
CA GLY A 47 15.17 -4.55 -34.00
C GLY A 47 14.71 -3.90 -32.71
N ARG A 48 13.63 -4.41 -32.14
CA ARG A 48 13.00 -3.91 -30.93
C ARG A 48 13.52 -4.61 -29.70
N ASP A 49 13.86 -3.85 -28.67
CA ASP A 49 14.21 -4.41 -27.36
C ASP A 49 13.78 -3.50 -26.21
N TYR A 50 13.57 -4.12 -25.06
CA TYR A 50 13.40 -3.47 -23.77
C TYR A 50 14.09 -4.32 -22.72
N CYS A 51 15.29 -3.92 -22.32
CA CYS A 51 16.12 -4.72 -21.43
C CYS A 51 16.94 -3.86 -20.48
N MET A 52 17.46 -4.52 -19.47
CA MET A 52 18.51 -4.01 -18.62
C MET A 52 19.75 -4.90 -18.77
N VAL A 53 20.91 -4.29 -18.98
CA VAL A 53 22.16 -4.99 -19.29
C VAL A 53 23.22 -4.61 -18.27
N ASN A 54 23.83 -5.59 -17.63
CA ASN A 54 24.99 -5.36 -16.80
C ASN A 54 26.19 -4.99 -17.68
N LEU A 55 26.90 -3.94 -17.32
CA LEU A 55 28.18 -3.62 -17.94
C LEU A 55 29.29 -4.46 -17.29
N ASP A 56 30.06 -5.13 -18.10
CA ASP A 56 31.21 -5.90 -17.64
C ASP A 56 32.34 -5.00 -17.08
N GLU A 57 33.36 -5.61 -16.49
CA GLU A 57 34.44 -4.87 -15.86
C GLU A 57 35.14 -3.94 -16.82
N LYS A 58 35.41 -4.39 -18.06
CA LYS A 58 36.07 -3.57 -19.10
C LYS A 58 35.20 -2.36 -19.51
N GLN A 59 33.90 -2.58 -19.59
CA GLN A 59 32.95 -1.52 -19.92
C GLN A 59 32.83 -0.51 -18.77
N ARG A 60 32.89 -0.98 -17.50
CA ARG A 60 32.86 -0.11 -16.29
C ARG A 60 34.13 0.77 -16.22
N GLU A 61 35.28 0.25 -16.58
CA GLU A 61 36.54 1.00 -16.62
C GLU A 61 36.54 2.17 -17.63
N LEU A 62 35.62 2.18 -18.58
CA LEU A 62 35.42 3.31 -19.49
C LEU A 62 34.87 4.56 -18.77
N LEU A 63 34.23 4.38 -17.63
CA LEU A 63 33.66 5.49 -16.84
C LEU A 63 34.79 6.23 -16.12
N LYS A 64 34.88 7.53 -16.33
CA LYS A 64 35.92 8.39 -15.78
C LYS A 64 35.37 9.21 -14.61
N LYS A 65 36.17 9.48 -13.59
CA LYS A 65 35.87 10.54 -12.65
C LYS A 65 35.91 11.89 -13.41
N GLY A 66 34.85 12.67 -13.28
CA GLY A 66 34.69 13.91 -14.04
C GLY A 66 33.69 13.74 -15.19
N GLU A 67 33.95 14.39 -16.29
CA GLU A 67 33.07 14.45 -17.45
C GLU A 67 33.10 13.17 -18.29
N ASN A 68 31.92 12.66 -18.63
CA ASN A 68 31.73 11.48 -19.47
C ASN A 68 30.71 11.79 -20.57
N LEU A 69 30.75 11.03 -21.66
CA LEU A 69 29.83 11.15 -22.79
C LEU A 69 29.15 9.83 -23.10
N LEU A 70 27.83 9.83 -23.05
CA LEU A 70 26.97 8.76 -23.58
C LEU A 70 26.51 9.18 -24.99
N ALA A 71 26.76 8.33 -25.98
CA ALA A 71 26.31 8.56 -27.34
C ALA A 71 25.49 7.39 -27.85
N VAL A 72 24.49 7.67 -28.66
CA VAL A 72 23.53 6.69 -29.20
C VAL A 72 23.38 6.90 -30.70
N GLU A 73 23.36 5.81 -31.41
CA GLU A 73 22.89 5.72 -32.80
C GLU A 73 21.70 4.74 -32.81
N THR A 74 20.54 5.18 -33.29
CA THR A 74 19.40 4.31 -33.46
C THR A 74 18.69 4.55 -34.79
N ASN A 75 18.29 3.45 -35.43
CA ASN A 75 17.53 3.51 -36.68
C ASN A 75 16.03 3.61 -36.40
N LYS A 76 15.28 4.05 -37.40
CA LYS A 76 13.85 4.14 -37.36
C LYS A 76 13.21 2.72 -37.36
N GLY A 77 12.51 2.35 -36.28
CA GLY A 77 11.65 1.19 -36.21
C GLY A 77 10.18 1.53 -36.52
N ARG A 78 9.27 0.65 -36.13
CA ARG A 78 7.83 0.85 -36.36
C ARG A 78 7.21 1.95 -35.49
N ALA A 79 7.55 1.98 -34.21
CA ALA A 79 6.95 2.87 -33.23
C ALA A 79 7.81 4.10 -32.88
N GLN A 80 9.03 4.20 -33.37
CA GLN A 80 9.94 5.34 -33.21
C GLN A 80 10.10 5.80 -31.75
N PHE A 81 10.42 4.88 -30.86
CA PHE A 81 10.77 5.22 -29.50
C PHE A 81 12.21 4.83 -29.20
N PHE A 82 12.82 5.62 -28.34
CA PHE A 82 14.12 5.35 -27.75
C PHE A 82 14.18 5.94 -26.35
N ASP A 83 14.67 5.15 -25.40
CA ASP A 83 15.01 5.58 -24.04
C ASP A 83 16.25 4.84 -23.57
N VAL A 84 17.13 5.54 -22.84
CA VAL A 84 18.34 4.97 -22.25
C VAL A 84 18.65 5.62 -20.91
N SER A 85 19.00 4.81 -19.93
CA SER A 85 19.47 5.27 -18.63
C SER A 85 20.65 4.42 -18.17
N LEU A 86 21.66 5.07 -17.61
CA LEU A 86 22.82 4.41 -16.99
C LEU A 86 22.67 4.51 -15.47
N PHE A 87 22.75 3.37 -14.78
CA PHE A 87 22.55 3.26 -13.34
C PHE A 87 23.84 2.83 -12.62
N ASP A 88 24.11 3.48 -11.50
CA ASP A 88 25.02 2.97 -10.47
C ASP A 88 24.24 1.98 -9.58
N MET A 89 24.48 0.71 -9.78
CA MET A 89 23.80 -0.39 -9.10
C MET A 89 24.42 -0.70 -7.74
N ARG A 90 25.47 -0.01 -7.34
CA ARG A 90 26.22 -0.28 -6.11
C ARG A 90 26.69 -1.74 -6.06
N SER A 91 26.11 -2.57 -5.17
CA SER A 91 26.37 -4.00 -5.06
C SER A 91 25.40 -4.89 -5.85
N GLU A 92 24.31 -4.31 -6.36
CA GLU A 92 23.28 -5.04 -7.11
C GLU A 92 23.64 -5.19 -8.58
N THR A 93 22.87 -5.99 -9.29
CA THR A 93 23.00 -6.20 -10.74
C THR A 93 21.68 -5.98 -11.46
N ALA A 94 21.68 -5.95 -12.78
CA ALA A 94 20.47 -5.85 -13.59
C ALA A 94 19.48 -7.01 -13.33
N ASP A 95 20.00 -8.16 -12.88
CA ASP A 95 19.18 -9.32 -12.58
C ASP A 95 18.31 -9.14 -11.30
N ASP A 96 18.67 -8.18 -10.46
CA ASP A 96 17.93 -7.85 -9.23
C ASP A 96 16.80 -6.85 -9.47
N ILE A 97 16.69 -6.29 -10.67
CA ILE A 97 15.72 -5.25 -11.01
C ILE A 97 14.45 -5.85 -11.61
N LEU A 98 13.33 -5.34 -11.12
CA LEU A 98 12.03 -5.64 -11.69
C LEU A 98 11.72 -4.73 -12.87
N MET A 99 11.36 -5.35 -14.00
CA MET A 99 11.05 -4.66 -15.25
C MET A 99 9.55 -4.76 -15.57
N THR A 100 9.08 -3.83 -16.38
CA THR A 100 7.70 -3.81 -16.87
C THR A 100 6.64 -3.97 -15.76
N PRO A 101 6.71 -3.22 -14.65
CA PRO A 101 5.67 -3.30 -13.64
C PRO A 101 4.33 -2.92 -14.27
N GLY A 102 3.28 -3.62 -13.88
CA GLY A 102 1.94 -3.37 -14.40
C GLY A 102 0.85 -4.09 -13.63
N GLN A 103 -0.38 -3.83 -14.02
CA GLN A 103 -1.58 -4.38 -13.39
C GLN A 103 -1.61 -4.15 -11.86
N PRO A 104 -1.40 -2.91 -11.40
CA PRO A 104 -1.35 -2.61 -9.98
C PRO A 104 -2.75 -2.71 -9.35
N ASN A 105 -2.79 -3.20 -8.13
CA ASN A 105 -3.95 -3.11 -7.26
C ASN A 105 -3.48 -2.68 -5.87
N ILE A 106 -4.25 -1.82 -5.21
CA ILE A 106 -3.98 -1.37 -3.86
C ILE A 106 -5.00 -2.01 -2.93
N LEU A 107 -4.53 -2.66 -1.90
CA LEU A 107 -5.38 -3.28 -0.90
C LEU A 107 -4.85 -3.03 0.51
N ARG A 108 -5.75 -3.20 1.46
CA ARG A 108 -5.43 -3.09 2.87
C ARG A 108 -4.79 -4.38 3.35
N GLY A 109 -3.72 -4.25 4.13
CA GLY A 109 -3.04 -5.37 4.76
C GLY A 109 -3.85 -6.02 5.88
N PRO A 110 -3.42 -7.21 6.35
CA PRO A 110 -4.17 -7.99 7.36
C PRO A 110 -4.40 -7.27 8.68
N ASN A 111 -3.51 -6.36 9.08
CA ASN A 111 -3.68 -5.57 10.30
C ASN A 111 -4.72 -4.44 10.19
N GLY A 112 -5.28 -4.21 8.99
CA GLY A 112 -6.29 -3.21 8.73
C GLY A 112 -5.76 -1.77 8.62
N PHE A 113 -4.49 -1.50 8.85
CA PHE A 113 -3.88 -0.16 8.76
C PHE A 113 -2.98 0.00 7.56
N GLU A 114 -2.19 -1.02 7.26
CA GLU A 114 -1.23 -0.98 6.18
C GLU A 114 -1.91 -1.03 4.82
N TRP A 115 -1.34 -0.29 3.88
CA TRP A 115 -1.72 -0.35 2.48
C TRP A 115 -0.61 -0.98 1.66
N TRP A 116 -0.99 -1.83 0.71
CA TRP A 116 -0.09 -2.62 -0.09
C TRP A 116 -0.41 -2.49 -1.57
N LEU A 117 0.62 -2.23 -2.36
CA LEU A 117 0.58 -2.34 -3.81
C LEU A 117 0.91 -3.78 -4.20
N ILE A 118 -0.03 -4.46 -4.83
CA ILE A 118 0.21 -5.73 -5.53
C ILE A 118 0.34 -5.42 -7.01
N TYR A 119 1.37 -5.95 -7.64
CA TYR A 119 1.60 -5.72 -9.05
C TYR A 119 2.32 -6.90 -9.69
N MET A 120 2.30 -6.97 -11.01
CA MET A 120 3.07 -7.94 -11.79
C MET A 120 4.28 -7.25 -12.39
N ALA A 121 5.43 -7.92 -12.37
CA ALA A 121 6.65 -7.47 -13.01
C ALA A 121 7.47 -8.66 -13.50
N ASN A 122 8.43 -8.40 -14.40
CA ASN A 122 9.42 -9.38 -14.82
C ASN A 122 10.73 -9.13 -14.07
N LYS A 123 11.34 -10.14 -13.55
CA LYS A 123 12.77 -10.16 -13.31
C LYS A 123 13.44 -10.39 -14.65
N ASN A 124 14.53 -9.69 -14.92
CA ASN A 124 15.26 -9.65 -16.19
C ASN A 124 15.11 -10.93 -17.04
N ASN A 125 14.36 -10.87 -18.15
CA ASN A 125 14.09 -11.99 -19.08
C ASN A 125 13.33 -13.22 -18.49
N GLU A 126 12.85 -13.17 -17.27
CA GLU A 126 12.04 -14.22 -16.66
C GLU A 126 10.53 -13.99 -16.88
N CYS A 127 9.73 -15.01 -16.53
CA CYS A 127 8.27 -14.88 -16.53
C CYS A 127 7.80 -13.82 -15.53
N ARG A 128 6.66 -13.22 -15.80
CA ARG A 128 6.01 -12.29 -14.89
C ARG A 128 5.70 -12.95 -13.55
N GLY A 129 6.20 -12.37 -12.48
CA GLY A 129 5.88 -12.71 -11.11
C GLY A 129 4.93 -11.70 -10.48
N GLN A 130 4.39 -12.04 -9.30
CA GLN A 130 3.62 -11.14 -8.45
C GLN A 130 4.53 -10.59 -7.35
N TYR A 131 4.41 -9.30 -7.10
CA TYR A 131 5.22 -8.55 -6.13
C TYR A 131 4.32 -7.68 -5.28
N ILE A 132 4.78 -7.37 -4.07
CA ILE A 132 4.10 -6.47 -3.15
C ILE A 132 5.07 -5.43 -2.62
N ASN A 133 4.59 -4.20 -2.45
CA ASN A 133 5.31 -3.14 -1.75
C ASN A 133 4.36 -2.36 -0.84
N ARG A 134 4.90 -1.81 0.23
CA ARG A 134 4.15 -0.95 1.13
C ARG A 134 3.78 0.35 0.44
N VAL A 135 2.58 0.83 0.72
CA VAL A 135 2.08 2.11 0.20
C VAL A 135 1.72 3.02 1.36
N HIS A 136 2.08 4.29 1.26
CA HIS A 136 1.73 5.33 2.22
C HIS A 136 0.95 6.45 1.54
N PHE A 137 -0.07 6.94 2.22
CA PHE A 137 -0.84 8.09 1.80
C PHE A 137 -0.52 9.27 2.71
N PHE A 138 0.18 10.26 2.19
CA PHE A 138 0.59 11.42 2.94
C PHE A 138 0.31 12.71 2.18
N ASN A 139 -0.41 13.67 2.81
CA ASN A 139 -0.70 14.99 2.23
C ASN A 139 -1.19 14.96 0.77
N LYS A 140 -2.08 14.06 0.39
CA LYS A 140 -2.58 13.84 -0.97
C LYS A 140 -1.54 13.24 -1.94
N THR A 141 -0.42 12.80 -1.46
CA THR A 141 0.59 12.11 -2.22
C THR A 141 0.60 10.63 -1.85
N LEU A 142 0.78 9.78 -2.84
CA LEU A 142 0.97 8.35 -2.67
C LEU A 142 2.46 8.06 -2.78
N PHE A 143 3.01 7.39 -1.78
CA PHE A 143 4.37 6.88 -1.77
C PHE A 143 4.34 5.35 -1.81
N VAL A 144 5.20 4.78 -2.64
CA VAL A 144 5.45 3.34 -2.66
C VAL A 144 6.86 3.10 -2.14
N GLU A 145 7.02 2.25 -1.15
CA GLU A 145 8.34 1.88 -0.63
C GLU A 145 9.11 1.05 -1.65
N GLY A 146 9.67 1.71 -2.63
CA GLY A 146 10.51 1.12 -3.67
C GLY A 146 9.78 0.15 -4.60
N ILE A 147 10.45 -0.19 -5.70
CA ILE A 147 10.23 -1.43 -6.41
C ILE A 147 11.37 -2.34 -5.95
N THR A 148 11.08 -3.24 -5.02
CA THR A 148 12.07 -4.13 -4.43
C THR A 148 12.08 -5.46 -5.16
N GLY A 149 13.25 -5.84 -5.67
CA GLY A 149 13.48 -7.18 -6.16
C GLY A 149 13.71 -8.17 -5.02
N PRO A 150 13.66 -9.48 -5.29
CA PRO A 150 13.85 -10.51 -4.26
C PRO A 150 15.26 -10.51 -3.63
N CYS A 151 16.19 -9.75 -4.17
CA CYS A 151 17.58 -9.66 -3.71
C CYS A 151 17.93 -8.30 -3.10
N THR A 152 16.95 -7.45 -2.81
CA THR A 152 17.21 -6.18 -2.12
C THR A 152 17.58 -6.46 -0.68
N ASP A 153 18.86 -6.31 -0.35
CA ASP A 153 19.39 -6.60 0.96
C ASP A 153 18.69 -5.81 2.07
N GLY A 154 18.19 -6.53 3.06
CA GLY A 154 17.63 -5.96 4.29
C GLY A 154 16.18 -5.47 4.18
N TYR A 155 15.53 -5.55 3.01
CA TYR A 155 14.13 -5.18 2.88
C TYR A 155 13.29 -6.32 2.32
N HIS A 156 12.55 -6.97 3.20
CA HIS A 156 11.53 -7.96 2.84
C HIS A 156 10.17 -7.43 3.31
N PRO A 157 9.36 -6.86 2.42
CA PRO A 157 8.06 -6.32 2.80
C PRO A 157 7.11 -7.45 3.21
N GLU A 158 6.86 -7.55 4.49
CA GLU A 158 5.89 -8.49 5.06
C GLU A 158 4.72 -7.74 5.67
N PRO A 159 3.47 -8.06 5.29
CA PRO A 159 2.30 -7.48 5.91
C PRO A 159 2.22 -7.83 7.40
N SER A 160 2.04 -6.81 8.23
CA SER A 160 1.86 -7.01 9.67
C SER A 160 0.55 -7.72 9.96
N LEU A 161 0.58 -8.66 10.90
CA LEU A 161 -0.61 -9.38 11.32
C LEU A 161 -1.43 -8.57 12.33
N PRO A 162 -2.75 -8.79 12.41
CA PRO A 162 -3.58 -8.19 13.45
C PRO A 162 -3.20 -8.73 14.84
N THR A 163 -3.55 -7.99 15.88
CA THR A 163 -3.37 -8.44 17.27
C THR A 163 -4.23 -9.68 17.56
N PHE A 164 -5.42 -9.73 16.96
CA PHE A 164 -6.33 -10.86 17.02
C PHE A 164 -7.15 -10.95 15.73
N SER A 165 -7.43 -12.17 15.28
CA SER A 165 -8.35 -12.40 14.17
C SER A 165 -9.10 -13.72 14.34
N MET A 166 -10.34 -13.75 13.84
CA MET A 166 -11.16 -14.94 13.76
C MET A 166 -11.75 -15.06 12.37
N LYS A 167 -11.51 -16.19 11.72
CA LYS A 167 -11.98 -16.49 10.36
C LYS A 167 -13.30 -17.25 10.41
N GLY A 168 -14.09 -17.09 9.35
CA GLY A 168 -15.36 -17.76 9.16
C GLY A 168 -16.51 -17.07 9.88
N GLU A 169 -17.70 -17.63 9.68
CA GLU A 169 -18.94 -17.15 10.31
C GLU A 169 -19.00 -17.52 11.80
N THR A 170 -19.47 -16.59 12.60
CA THR A 170 -19.71 -16.80 14.02
C THR A 170 -20.99 -16.07 14.45
N PRO A 171 -21.78 -16.62 15.41
CA PRO A 171 -22.80 -15.84 16.09
C PRO A 171 -22.16 -14.75 16.97
N SER A 172 -22.99 -13.89 17.53
CA SER A 172 -22.53 -12.89 18.50
C SER A 172 -21.84 -13.56 19.70
N PHE A 173 -20.64 -13.08 20.03
CA PHE A 173 -19.83 -13.58 21.15
C PHE A 173 -19.66 -12.56 22.29
N GLY A 174 -20.24 -11.36 22.16
CA GLY A 174 -20.04 -10.27 23.10
C GLY A 174 -18.69 -9.58 22.93
N VAL A 175 -18.02 -9.26 24.02
CA VAL A 175 -16.71 -8.60 24.03
C VAL A 175 -15.57 -9.57 23.77
N LEU A 176 -14.50 -9.10 23.15
CA LEU A 176 -13.26 -9.87 22.97
C LEU A 176 -12.56 -10.06 24.34
N GLN A 177 -12.62 -11.27 24.88
CA GLN A 177 -11.99 -11.59 26.17
C GLN A 177 -10.50 -11.92 26.03
N GLN A 178 -10.04 -12.25 24.81
CA GLN A 178 -8.67 -12.72 24.53
C GLN A 178 -7.67 -11.57 24.33
N VAL A 179 -8.16 -10.33 24.30
CA VAL A 179 -7.33 -9.15 24.04
C VAL A 179 -7.19 -8.26 25.27
N LYS A 180 -6.07 -7.54 25.35
CA LYS A 180 -5.89 -6.54 26.40
C LYS A 180 -6.70 -5.27 26.09
N PRO A 181 -7.33 -4.65 27.09
CA PRO A 181 -7.97 -3.36 26.93
C PRO A 181 -6.98 -2.31 26.40
N SER A 182 -7.43 -1.49 25.44
CA SER A 182 -6.64 -0.43 24.83
C SER A 182 -7.46 0.85 24.68
N THR A 183 -6.77 1.98 24.61
CA THR A 183 -7.35 3.28 24.26
C THR A 183 -7.29 3.55 22.75
N THR A 184 -6.52 2.73 22.02
CA THR A 184 -6.22 2.97 20.61
C THR A 184 -6.21 1.65 19.85
N TYR A 185 -7.17 1.46 18.97
CA TYR A 185 -7.31 0.23 18.18
C TYR A 185 -8.22 0.40 16.97
N MET A 186 -8.08 -0.50 16.04
CA MET A 186 -9.01 -0.82 14.98
C MET A 186 -9.75 -2.12 15.32
N PHE A 187 -11.04 -2.16 15.01
CA PHE A 187 -11.84 -3.38 15.02
C PHE A 187 -12.76 -3.41 13.81
N GLU A 188 -12.79 -4.53 13.11
CA GLU A 188 -13.64 -4.71 11.94
C GLU A 188 -14.22 -6.11 11.84
N THR A 189 -15.36 -6.20 11.21
CA THR A 189 -16.06 -7.45 10.90
C THR A 189 -17.10 -7.22 9.80
N ALA A 190 -17.41 -8.24 9.03
CA ALA A 190 -18.62 -8.25 8.23
C ALA A 190 -19.80 -8.72 9.09
N VAL A 191 -20.95 -8.05 9.01
CA VAL A 191 -22.18 -8.38 9.72
C VAL A 191 -23.33 -8.60 8.76
N LYS A 192 -24.05 -9.70 8.95
CA LYS A 192 -25.29 -10.02 8.23
C LYS A 192 -26.41 -10.08 9.23
N THR A 193 -27.37 -9.17 9.11
CA THR A 193 -28.52 -9.09 10.04
C THR A 193 -29.77 -8.54 9.36
N ASP A 194 -30.92 -8.86 9.91
CA ASP A 194 -32.21 -8.22 9.69
C ASP A 194 -32.79 -7.65 10.99
N GLY A 195 -31.96 -7.52 12.00
CA GLY A 195 -32.33 -7.11 13.36
C GLY A 195 -31.32 -6.14 14.00
N ASP A 196 -31.56 -5.88 15.31
CA ASP A 196 -30.68 -5.02 16.11
C ASP A 196 -29.40 -5.77 16.49
N ALA A 197 -28.34 -5.53 15.71
CA ALA A 197 -27.04 -6.13 15.90
C ALA A 197 -25.93 -5.17 15.40
N GLY A 198 -24.68 -5.42 15.78
CA GLY A 198 -23.56 -4.60 15.35
C GLY A 198 -22.31 -4.80 16.19
N ILE A 199 -21.52 -3.73 16.31
CA ILE A 199 -20.23 -3.69 17.00
C ILE A 199 -20.38 -3.06 18.40
N ILE A 200 -19.76 -3.70 19.39
CA ILE A 200 -19.41 -3.07 20.65
C ILE A 200 -18.14 -2.27 20.37
N ALA A 201 -18.30 -0.95 20.24
CA ALA A 201 -17.17 -0.10 19.85
C ALA A 201 -16.18 0.10 20.99
N TRP A 202 -16.65 0.03 22.22
CA TRP A 202 -15.84 0.14 23.43
C TRP A 202 -16.62 -0.47 24.60
N TRP A 203 -15.95 -1.26 25.40
CA TRP A 203 -16.52 -1.85 26.62
C TRP A 203 -15.51 -1.83 27.74
N LYS A 204 -15.86 -1.23 28.84
CA LYS A 204 -15.17 -1.31 30.11
C LYS A 204 -15.97 -2.14 31.10
N ASP A 205 -17.21 -1.76 31.33
CA ASP A 205 -18.16 -2.41 32.20
C ASP A 205 -19.62 -2.07 31.77
N VAL A 206 -20.60 -2.52 32.53
CA VAL A 206 -22.03 -2.32 32.24
C VAL A 206 -22.45 -0.85 32.25
N ASP A 207 -21.82 -0.03 33.08
CA ASP A 207 -22.11 1.40 33.20
C ASP A 207 -21.24 2.28 32.26
N ASN A 208 -20.27 1.67 31.55
CA ASN A 208 -19.31 2.35 30.70
C ASN A 208 -19.04 1.55 29.41
N ASN A 209 -19.76 1.90 28.35
CA ASN A 209 -19.64 1.21 27.05
C ASN A 209 -20.18 2.05 25.89
N ALA A 210 -19.89 1.61 24.65
CA ALA A 210 -20.40 2.20 23.42
C ALA A 210 -20.71 1.12 22.38
N TYR A 211 -21.85 1.25 21.73
CA TYR A 211 -22.36 0.35 20.71
C TYR A 211 -22.63 1.08 19.41
N ILE A 212 -22.35 0.44 18.30
CA ILE A 212 -22.79 0.84 16.96
C ILE A 212 -23.65 -0.28 16.41
N GLY A 213 -24.92 0.01 16.18
CA GLY A 213 -25.90 -0.99 15.76
C GLY A 213 -26.83 -0.51 14.68
N PHE A 214 -27.60 -1.45 14.14
CA PHE A 214 -28.63 -1.20 13.15
C PHE A 214 -30.00 -1.13 13.79
N ASP A 215 -30.75 -0.09 13.46
CA ASP A 215 -32.19 0.03 13.77
C ASP A 215 -32.99 -0.30 12.50
N THR A 216 -33.41 -1.55 12.39
CA THR A 216 -34.12 -2.04 11.21
C THR A 216 -35.51 -1.44 11.06
N LYS A 217 -36.15 -1.01 12.15
CA LYS A 217 -37.51 -0.45 12.13
C LYS A 217 -37.54 0.92 11.46
N ASN A 218 -36.53 1.75 11.73
CA ASN A 218 -36.45 3.11 11.21
C ASN A 218 -35.45 3.26 10.05
N HIS A 219 -34.89 2.18 9.56
CA HIS A 219 -33.88 2.18 8.50
C HIS A 219 -32.69 3.09 8.80
N ASN A 220 -32.21 3.04 10.04
CA ASN A 220 -31.09 3.81 10.56
C ASN A 220 -30.05 2.88 11.15
N TRP A 221 -28.92 3.44 11.46
CA TRP A 221 -28.00 2.89 12.44
C TRP A 221 -27.79 3.90 13.56
N TYR A 222 -27.19 3.46 14.68
CA TYR A 222 -27.06 4.29 15.87
C TYR A 222 -25.73 4.11 16.56
N LEU A 223 -25.29 5.18 17.23
CA LEU A 223 -24.29 5.12 18.28
C LEU A 223 -24.97 5.28 19.62
N ARG A 224 -24.93 4.25 20.45
CA ARG A 224 -25.34 4.29 21.85
C ARG A 224 -24.11 4.35 22.73
N THR A 225 -24.09 5.27 23.66
CA THR A 225 -23.06 5.37 24.70
C THR A 225 -23.71 5.29 26.07
N ILE A 226 -23.10 4.52 26.97
CA ILE A 226 -23.44 4.51 28.40
C ILE A 226 -22.19 4.97 29.14
N ILE A 227 -22.29 6.08 29.87
CA ILE A 227 -21.19 6.66 30.61
C ILE A 227 -21.65 6.95 32.04
N ASN A 228 -21.03 6.27 33.00
CA ASN A 228 -21.45 6.32 34.42
C ASN A 228 -22.94 6.03 34.58
N GLY A 229 -23.41 5.01 33.87
CA GLY A 229 -24.82 4.57 33.87
C GLY A 229 -25.82 5.47 33.13
N LYS A 230 -25.35 6.58 32.53
CA LYS A 230 -26.19 7.49 31.73
C LYS A 230 -26.11 7.12 30.26
N GLU A 231 -27.26 6.76 29.70
CA GLU A 231 -27.42 6.38 28.29
C GLU A 231 -27.67 7.59 27.40
N LYS A 232 -27.01 7.60 26.21
CA LYS A 232 -27.29 8.52 25.12
C LYS A 232 -27.27 7.77 23.81
N GLU A 233 -28.24 8.03 22.93
CA GLU A 233 -28.28 7.50 21.56
C GLU A 233 -28.26 8.62 20.53
N GLU A 234 -27.53 8.37 19.45
CA GLU A 234 -27.50 9.21 18.25
C GLU A 234 -27.78 8.33 17.04
N TYR A 235 -28.67 8.80 16.16
CA TYR A 235 -29.11 8.04 14.98
C TYR A 235 -28.55 8.64 13.71
N PHE A 236 -28.22 7.77 12.74
CA PHE A 236 -27.68 8.14 11.44
C PHE A 236 -28.46 7.39 10.36
N THR A 237 -28.77 8.10 9.27
CA THR A 237 -29.47 7.50 8.15
C THR A 237 -28.58 6.52 7.39
N LEU A 238 -29.11 5.34 7.12
CA LEU A 238 -28.44 4.37 6.24
C LEU A 238 -28.49 4.84 4.78
N PRO A 239 -27.52 4.41 3.95
CA PRO A 239 -27.61 4.60 2.51
C PRO A 239 -28.94 4.09 1.94
N LYS A 240 -29.48 4.76 0.91
CA LYS A 240 -30.78 4.41 0.31
C LYS A 240 -30.81 3.00 -0.30
N ASP A 241 -29.68 2.51 -0.73
CA ASP A 241 -29.47 1.19 -1.33
C ASP A 241 -29.01 0.13 -0.34
N PHE A 242 -28.99 0.45 0.96
CA PHE A 242 -28.66 -0.51 2.00
C PHE A 242 -29.67 -1.67 2.03
N ARG A 243 -29.15 -2.90 2.02
CA ARG A 243 -29.95 -4.13 1.99
C ARG A 243 -29.79 -4.92 3.27
N TRP A 244 -30.90 -5.34 3.86
CA TRP A 244 -30.89 -6.23 4.99
C TRP A 244 -30.62 -7.68 4.58
N GLY A 245 -30.09 -8.48 5.49
CA GLY A 245 -29.88 -9.91 5.28
C GLY A 245 -28.70 -10.25 4.33
N VAL A 246 -27.87 -9.27 3.99
CA VAL A 246 -26.57 -9.46 3.31
C VAL A 246 -25.45 -9.03 4.23
N TYR A 247 -24.20 -9.42 3.91
CA TYR A 247 -23.06 -8.97 4.67
C TYR A 247 -22.73 -7.52 4.38
N HIS A 248 -22.53 -6.75 5.45
CA HIS A 248 -22.04 -5.37 5.44
C HIS A 248 -20.76 -5.30 6.25
N HIS A 249 -19.73 -4.65 5.71
CA HIS A 249 -18.48 -4.46 6.42
C HIS A 249 -18.59 -3.28 7.38
N LEU A 250 -18.41 -3.54 8.68
CA LEU A 250 -18.30 -2.54 9.73
C LEU A 250 -16.86 -2.44 10.21
N ARG A 251 -16.36 -1.23 10.26
CA ARG A 251 -15.04 -0.91 10.78
C ARG A 251 -15.11 0.26 11.73
N ILE A 252 -14.38 0.18 12.80
CA ILE A 252 -14.13 1.29 13.73
C ILE A 252 -12.65 1.49 13.94
N GLU A 253 -12.24 2.72 14.11
CA GLU A 253 -10.96 3.10 14.69
C GLU A 253 -11.21 3.98 15.90
N ARG A 254 -10.68 3.54 17.02
CA ARG A 254 -10.67 4.32 18.25
C ARG A 254 -9.28 4.86 18.49
N ASN A 255 -9.19 6.16 18.72
CA ASN A 255 -7.99 6.82 19.20
C ASN A 255 -8.35 7.69 20.41
N GLN A 256 -8.12 7.18 21.60
CA GLN A 256 -8.52 7.76 22.88
C GLN A 256 -10.06 8.00 22.93
N ASP A 257 -10.51 9.24 22.91
CA ASP A 257 -11.92 9.65 22.89
C ASP A 257 -12.50 9.77 21.46
N CYS A 258 -11.66 9.72 20.43
CA CYS A 258 -12.10 9.83 19.06
C CYS A 258 -12.46 8.45 18.48
N LEU A 259 -13.67 8.33 17.95
CA LEU A 259 -14.20 7.15 17.29
C LEU A 259 -14.51 7.49 15.83
N LYS A 260 -13.85 6.84 14.90
CA LYS A 260 -14.18 6.85 13.47
C LYS A 260 -14.89 5.57 13.09
N VAL A 261 -15.87 5.68 12.20
CA VAL A 261 -16.71 4.55 11.80
C VAL A 261 -16.90 4.50 10.29
N TRP A 262 -16.76 3.30 9.73
CA TRP A 262 -17.00 3.01 8.31
C TRP A 262 -18.05 1.92 8.18
N LEU A 263 -18.86 2.02 7.13
CA LEU A 263 -19.80 1.03 6.67
C LEU A 263 -19.58 0.78 5.19
N ASP A 264 -19.41 -0.47 4.79
CA ASP A 264 -19.18 -0.89 3.41
C ASP A 264 -18.06 -0.09 2.74
N GLU A 265 -16.92 -0.08 3.39
CA GLU A 265 -15.78 0.68 2.93
C GLU A 265 -15.35 0.25 1.53
N ILE A 266 -15.63 1.10 0.55
CA ILE A 266 -14.87 1.10 -0.70
C ILE A 266 -13.48 1.62 -0.34
N PRO A 267 -12.39 0.96 -0.77
CA PRO A 267 -11.04 1.32 -0.37
C PRO A 267 -10.74 2.79 -0.67
N SER A 268 -11.03 3.62 0.30
CA SER A 268 -10.64 5.02 0.35
C SER A 268 -10.16 5.27 1.77
N PRO A 269 -8.86 5.40 2.00
CA PRO A 269 -8.31 5.56 3.34
C PRO A 269 -8.80 6.82 4.05
N GLN A 270 -9.47 7.71 3.33
CA GLN A 270 -9.81 9.04 3.81
C GLN A 270 -11.31 9.27 4.08
N LYS A 271 -12.18 8.34 3.70
CA LYS A 271 -13.63 8.56 3.81
C LYS A 271 -14.27 7.61 4.81
N HIS A 272 -14.39 8.06 6.04
CA HIS A 272 -15.24 7.44 7.07
C HIS A 272 -16.64 8.07 7.06
N LEU A 273 -17.64 7.33 7.53
CA LEU A 273 -19.02 7.83 7.59
C LEU A 273 -19.17 8.94 8.61
N PHE A 274 -18.62 8.75 9.81
CA PHE A 274 -18.61 9.79 10.83
C PHE A 274 -17.44 9.65 11.78
N THR A 275 -17.11 10.78 12.42
CA THR A 275 -16.24 10.85 13.58
C THR A 275 -17.02 11.35 14.77
N LYS A 276 -16.90 10.69 15.90
CA LYS A 276 -17.52 11.09 17.16
C LYS A 276 -16.51 11.15 18.26
N ILE A 277 -16.73 12.08 19.17
CA ILE A 277 -16.04 12.13 20.45
C ILE A 277 -16.91 11.41 21.47
N ILE A 278 -16.39 10.33 22.03
CA ILE A 278 -16.94 9.69 23.21
C ILE A 278 -16.19 10.26 24.42
N PRO A 279 -16.87 10.78 25.44
CA PRO A 279 -16.22 11.56 26.52
C PRO A 279 -15.47 10.66 27.50
N VAL A 280 -14.73 9.68 27.01
CA VAL A 280 -13.93 8.73 27.79
C VAL A 280 -12.66 8.36 27.05
N THR A 281 -11.55 8.45 27.77
CA THR A 281 -10.21 8.04 27.28
C THR A 281 -9.73 6.74 27.91
N GLU A 282 -10.57 6.08 28.74
CA GLU A 282 -10.19 4.86 29.45
C GLU A 282 -10.02 3.68 28.50
N PRO A 283 -9.09 2.76 28.79
CA PRO A 283 -8.95 1.53 28.04
C PRO A 283 -10.25 0.70 28.05
N GLY A 284 -10.50 -0.01 26.95
CA GLY A 284 -11.60 -0.94 26.82
C GLY A 284 -11.34 -1.92 25.70
N VAL A 285 -12.27 -2.85 25.51
CA VAL A 285 -12.23 -3.88 24.48
C VAL A 285 -13.40 -3.74 23.52
N PRO A 286 -13.23 -4.02 22.23
CA PRO A 286 -14.34 -4.11 21.30
C PRO A 286 -15.00 -5.48 21.34
N GLY A 287 -16.06 -5.62 20.55
CA GLY A 287 -16.74 -6.89 20.36
C GLY A 287 -17.90 -6.79 19.39
N VAL A 288 -18.80 -7.77 19.43
CA VAL A 288 -20.02 -7.78 18.63
C VAL A 288 -21.22 -8.10 19.50
N PHE A 289 -22.36 -7.58 19.13
CA PHE A 289 -23.62 -7.86 19.83
C PHE A 289 -24.75 -8.16 18.85
N ASP A 290 -25.72 -8.91 19.32
CA ASP A 290 -26.96 -9.22 18.60
C ASP A 290 -28.09 -9.38 19.62
N ARG A 291 -29.06 -8.46 19.60
CA ARG A 291 -30.21 -8.49 20.47
C ARG A 291 -31.33 -9.38 19.94
N THR A 292 -31.28 -9.72 18.66
CA THR A 292 -32.29 -10.51 17.97
C THR A 292 -31.93 -11.98 17.85
N LYS A 293 -30.65 -12.33 18.07
CA LYS A 293 -30.09 -13.69 17.93
C LYS A 293 -30.20 -14.24 16.50
N LYS A 294 -30.10 -13.36 15.50
CA LYS A 294 -30.17 -13.68 14.06
C LYS A 294 -28.99 -13.24 13.25
N ALA A 295 -28.13 -12.42 13.84
CA ALA A 295 -26.97 -11.91 13.15
C ALA A 295 -25.84 -12.94 13.07
N LEU A 296 -25.13 -12.90 11.95
CA LEU A 296 -23.88 -13.61 11.73
C LEU A 296 -22.77 -12.59 11.50
N PHE A 297 -21.59 -12.90 12.04
CA PHE A 297 -20.40 -12.09 11.92
C PHE A 297 -19.32 -12.90 11.22
N GLU A 298 -18.56 -12.28 10.34
CA GLU A 298 -17.50 -12.94 9.59
C GLU A 298 -16.25 -12.06 9.53
N GLY A 299 -15.07 -12.70 9.60
CA GLY A 299 -13.80 -11.99 9.41
C GLY A 299 -13.50 -10.97 10.51
N VAL A 300 -13.68 -11.35 11.78
CA VAL A 300 -13.38 -10.47 12.92
C VAL A 300 -11.90 -10.19 13.00
N THR A 301 -11.52 -8.91 13.00
CA THR A 301 -10.13 -8.44 13.09
C THR A 301 -10.01 -7.34 14.14
N TYR A 302 -8.98 -7.44 14.97
CA TYR A 302 -8.63 -6.45 16.00
C TYR A 302 -7.15 -6.15 15.95
N THR A 303 -6.79 -4.88 15.88
CA THR A 303 -5.39 -4.44 15.88
C THR A 303 -5.22 -3.26 16.84
N ILE A 304 -4.28 -3.38 17.78
CA ILE A 304 -3.89 -2.27 18.66
C ILE A 304 -3.12 -1.25 17.84
N GLY A 305 -3.45 0.03 18.03
CA GLY A 305 -2.82 1.14 17.33
C GLY A 305 -3.83 1.96 16.51
N PHE A 306 -3.34 2.87 15.72
CA PHE A 306 -4.10 3.67 14.76
C PHE A 306 -3.28 3.94 13.52
N ASP A 307 -3.97 4.26 12.42
CA ASP A 307 -3.32 4.60 11.16
C ASP A 307 -2.78 6.04 11.21
N ASP A 308 -1.45 6.17 11.20
CA ASP A 308 -0.78 7.46 11.05
C ASP A 308 0.46 7.30 10.17
N ASP A 309 0.26 7.49 8.87
CA ASP A 309 1.33 7.41 7.87
C ASP A 309 2.50 8.36 8.16
N ARG A 310 2.26 9.48 8.83
CA ARG A 310 3.34 10.42 9.20
C ARG A 310 4.33 9.81 10.18
N ILE A 311 3.84 9.00 11.12
CA ILE A 311 4.70 8.27 12.06
C ILE A 311 5.48 7.20 11.31
N GLN A 312 4.81 6.43 10.47
CA GLN A 312 5.41 5.36 9.68
C GLN A 312 6.49 5.90 8.73
N LEU A 313 6.20 6.97 8.00
CA LEU A 313 7.18 7.64 7.14
C LEU A 313 8.39 8.16 7.92
N LYS A 314 8.21 8.61 9.16
CA LYS A 314 9.31 9.05 10.02
C LYS A 314 10.17 7.88 10.49
N GLU A 315 9.57 6.76 10.87
CA GLU A 315 10.27 5.55 11.29
C GLU A 315 11.03 4.89 10.15
N HIS A 316 10.46 4.91 8.94
CA HIS A 316 11.09 4.43 7.72
C HIS A 316 11.88 5.51 6.96
N SER A 317 12.11 6.66 7.56
CA SER A 317 12.76 7.82 6.91
C SER A 317 14.19 7.52 6.41
N GLU A 318 14.83 6.48 6.90
CA GLU A 318 16.13 6.05 6.37
C GLU A 318 15.99 5.32 5.02
N ILE A 319 14.89 4.61 4.82
CA ILE A 319 14.54 4.01 3.53
C ILE A 319 14.15 5.12 2.54
N LEU A 320 13.42 6.12 3.01
CA LEU A 320 12.98 7.27 2.22
C LEU A 320 14.08 8.32 1.99
N LYS A 321 15.16 8.31 2.76
CA LYS A 321 16.35 9.15 2.53
C LYS A 321 17.28 8.61 1.45
N GLY A 322 17.07 7.41 0.97
CA GLY A 322 17.72 6.90 -0.23
C GLY A 322 17.18 7.60 -1.45
N ASP A 323 18.03 8.32 -2.15
CA ASP A 323 18.05 8.82 -3.55
C ASP A 323 16.70 8.98 -4.35
N PHE A 324 15.54 8.94 -3.70
CA PHE A 324 14.24 9.11 -4.36
C PHE A 324 13.69 10.54 -4.30
N LEU A 325 14.37 11.45 -3.61
CA LEU A 325 13.94 12.83 -3.39
C LEU A 325 14.89 13.90 -3.94
N ASP A 326 15.90 13.52 -4.75
CA ASP A 326 16.76 14.45 -5.47
C ASP A 326 16.46 14.47 -6.98
#